data_32e09f89f84387c01d1db1c2e1b67d52
#
_entry.id   32e09f89f84387c01d1db1c2e1b67d52
#
_cell.length_a   1.000
_cell.length_b   1.000
_cell.length_c   1.000
_cell.angle_alpha   90.00
_cell.angle_beta   90.00
_cell.angle_gamma   90.00
#
_symmetry.space_group_name_H-M   'P 1'
#
loop_
_entity.id
_entity.type
_entity.pdbx_description
1 polymer ?
#
loop_
_entity_poly.entity_id
_entity_poly.type
_entity_poly.pdbx_seq_one_letter_code
_entity_poly.pdbx_strand_id
1 'polypeptide(L)'
;MVTFLESVGETRSGPVSYAEAGVGPPRLALHSLLTDRRAFDPVVEGLGGRVIAMDLPGFGATTPAPPSIDSYADRVADFVETLGVDHEELTLIGNGLGAFVALGVAIRHQELIGRLVLVGCGRSFSEEAKRAFTGMAEKVRLGGMEAVIPIALLRIFTEPYLAHHPEAAAERAAVLRQTNTDAFVTACQALTAMDYESGASTIVAPTMIVVGEEDQATPPQMAEELHATIPDSKLAIIPGLAHAPQLQDPPRFLEVIMPFLETR
;
A
#
# COMPACT_ATOMS: atom_id res chain seq x y z
N MET A 1 -2.47 21.03 -11.21
CA MET A 1 -1.37 20.03 -10.97
C MET A 1 -0.83 20.32 -9.59
N VAL A 2 -1.02 19.39 -8.65
CA VAL A 2 -0.52 19.53 -7.28
C VAL A 2 1.00 19.34 -7.30
N THR A 3 1.74 20.23 -6.64
CA THR A 3 3.19 20.12 -6.54
C THR A 3 3.51 19.34 -5.27
N PHE A 4 4.20 18.24 -5.41
CA PHE A 4 4.76 17.50 -4.28
C PHE A 4 6.04 18.18 -3.77
N LEU A 5 6.16 18.27 -2.46
CA LEU A 5 7.39 18.60 -1.77
C LEU A 5 8.08 17.30 -1.34
N GLU A 6 9.19 16.97 -1.96
CA GLU A 6 10.02 15.83 -1.56
C GLU A 6 10.83 16.15 -0.31
N SER A 7 10.87 15.22 0.62
CA SER A 7 11.52 15.40 1.92
C SER A 7 12.12 14.09 2.43
N VAL A 8 13.07 14.22 3.34
CA VAL A 8 13.60 13.12 4.15
C VAL A 8 13.43 13.50 5.61
N GLY A 9 12.61 12.75 6.32
CA GLY A 9 12.40 12.91 7.76
C GLY A 9 13.34 12.01 8.55
N GLU A 10 13.84 12.53 9.68
CA GLU A 10 14.64 11.73 10.62
C GLU A 10 13.70 11.10 11.66
N THR A 11 13.80 9.79 11.83
CA THR A 11 13.07 9.03 12.84
C THR A 11 14.03 8.33 13.81
N ARG A 12 13.53 7.77 14.90
CA ARG A 12 14.35 6.95 15.82
C ARG A 12 15.00 5.77 15.11
N SER A 13 14.37 5.31 14.06
CA SER A 13 14.79 4.13 13.29
C SER A 13 15.59 4.47 12.03
N GLY A 14 15.96 5.73 11.81
CA GLY A 14 16.71 6.24 10.66
C GLY A 14 15.86 7.05 9.68
N PRO A 15 16.46 7.55 8.60
CA PRO A 15 15.79 8.40 7.63
C PRO A 15 14.64 7.70 6.89
N VAL A 16 13.60 8.50 6.59
CA VAL A 16 12.42 8.10 5.82
C VAL A 16 12.21 9.11 4.70
N SER A 17 12.23 8.66 3.46
CA SER A 17 11.88 9.50 2.30
C SER A 17 10.37 9.50 2.07
N TYR A 18 9.84 10.68 1.77
CA TYR A 18 8.43 10.88 1.50
C TYR A 18 8.21 12.09 0.58
N ALA A 19 7.03 12.20 0.05
CA ALA A 19 6.58 13.41 -0.65
C ALA A 19 5.24 13.84 -0.07
N GLU A 20 5.03 15.15 0.09
CA GLU A 20 3.77 15.66 0.61
C GLU A 20 3.17 16.76 -0.27
N ALA A 21 1.86 16.86 -0.25
CA ALA A 21 1.11 17.86 -0.99
C ALA A 21 -0.21 18.19 -0.29
N GLY A 22 -0.68 19.41 -0.49
CA GLY A 22 -1.93 19.89 0.07
C GLY A 22 -1.83 20.34 1.53
N VAL A 23 -2.99 20.74 2.09
CA VAL A 23 -3.14 21.20 3.47
C VAL A 23 -4.50 20.72 4.00
N GLY A 24 -4.60 20.43 5.28
CA GLY A 24 -5.84 19.95 5.91
C GLY A 24 -5.63 18.62 6.65
N PRO A 25 -6.69 17.80 6.79
CA PRO A 25 -6.58 16.51 7.48
C PRO A 25 -5.47 15.63 6.91
N PRO A 26 -4.61 15.03 7.76
CA PRO A 26 -3.45 14.27 7.31
C PRO A 26 -3.87 12.90 6.73
N ARG A 27 -3.27 12.54 5.60
CA ARG A 27 -3.49 11.27 4.90
C ARG A 27 -2.14 10.67 4.54
N LEU A 28 -1.73 9.64 5.26
CA LEU A 28 -0.49 8.92 5.00
C LEU A 28 -0.75 7.76 4.04
N ALA A 29 -0.10 7.80 2.88
CA ALA A 29 -0.24 6.82 1.81
C ALA A 29 0.97 5.88 1.73
N LEU A 30 0.73 4.57 1.73
CA LEU A 30 1.72 3.50 1.69
C LEU A 30 1.58 2.66 0.43
N HIS A 31 2.62 2.59 -0.38
CA HIS A 31 2.62 1.96 -1.69
C HIS A 31 2.68 0.42 -1.66
N SER A 32 2.34 -0.22 -2.79
CA SER A 32 2.46 -1.67 -2.98
C SER A 32 3.90 -2.12 -3.26
N LEU A 33 4.15 -3.43 -3.13
CA LEU A 33 5.42 -4.08 -3.50
C LEU A 33 5.89 -3.77 -4.92
N LEU A 34 4.94 -3.69 -5.86
CA LEU A 34 5.20 -3.52 -7.30
C LEU A 34 5.07 -2.05 -7.77
N THR A 35 5.03 -1.12 -6.82
CA THR A 35 4.93 0.32 -7.08
C THR A 35 5.89 1.09 -6.17
N ASP A 36 5.82 2.40 -6.18
CA ASP A 36 6.48 3.31 -5.25
C ASP A 36 5.48 4.38 -4.77
N ARG A 37 5.92 5.34 -3.94
CA ARG A 37 5.06 6.40 -3.39
C ARG A 37 4.26 7.15 -4.45
N ARG A 38 4.77 7.28 -5.70
CA ARG A 38 4.11 7.94 -6.82
C ARG A 38 2.84 7.22 -7.30
N ALA A 39 2.55 6.01 -6.78
CA ALA A 39 1.30 5.31 -7.06
C ALA A 39 0.05 6.06 -6.60
N PHE A 40 0.20 7.06 -5.74
CA PHE A 40 -0.90 7.91 -5.26
C PHE A 40 -0.98 9.27 -5.97
N ASP A 41 0.01 9.64 -6.80
CA ASP A 41 0.03 10.94 -7.51
C ASP A 41 -1.28 11.21 -8.29
N PRO A 42 -1.86 10.25 -9.02
CA PRO A 42 -3.08 10.48 -9.78
C PRO A 42 -4.32 10.82 -8.92
N VAL A 43 -4.30 10.48 -7.64
CA VAL A 43 -5.45 10.66 -6.73
C VAL A 43 -5.24 11.76 -5.68
N VAL A 44 -4.05 12.36 -5.59
CA VAL A 44 -3.72 13.34 -4.54
C VAL A 44 -4.67 14.54 -4.55
N GLU A 45 -4.98 15.11 -5.72
CA GLU A 45 -5.86 16.26 -5.83
C GLU A 45 -7.29 15.92 -5.38
N GLY A 46 -7.79 14.76 -5.77
CA GLY A 46 -9.12 14.27 -5.40
C GLY A 46 -9.21 13.80 -3.95
N LEU A 47 -8.13 13.26 -3.40
CA LEU A 47 -8.07 12.93 -1.98
C LEU A 47 -8.25 14.18 -1.12
N GLY A 48 -7.65 15.31 -1.51
CA GLY A 48 -7.63 16.53 -0.68
C GLY A 48 -6.89 16.32 0.65
N GLY A 49 -6.92 17.33 1.52
CA GLY A 49 -6.17 17.31 2.78
C GLY A 49 -4.65 17.43 2.58
N ARG A 50 -3.87 17.08 3.60
CA ARG A 50 -2.41 16.95 3.55
C ARG A 50 -2.07 15.49 3.24
N VAL A 51 -1.79 15.18 1.99
CA VAL A 51 -1.40 13.83 1.56
C VAL A 51 0.11 13.67 1.67
N ILE A 52 0.54 12.64 2.39
CA ILE A 52 1.93 12.29 2.65
C ILE A 52 2.14 10.89 2.06
N ALA A 53 2.89 10.79 0.96
CA ALA A 53 3.22 9.52 0.32
C ALA A 53 4.62 9.08 0.77
N MET A 54 4.71 8.01 1.54
CA MET A 54 5.95 7.49 2.12
C MET A 54 6.56 6.40 1.23
N ASP A 55 7.87 6.41 1.08
CA ASP A 55 8.60 5.24 0.61
C ASP A 55 8.74 4.23 1.76
N LEU A 56 8.24 3.02 1.57
CA LEU A 56 8.33 1.94 2.57
C LEU A 56 9.79 1.54 2.85
N PRO A 57 10.09 0.85 3.98
CA PRO A 57 11.44 0.48 4.35
C PRO A 57 12.23 -0.21 3.22
N GLY A 58 13.40 0.34 2.90
CA GLY A 58 14.29 -0.09 1.82
C GLY A 58 13.94 0.47 0.43
N PHE A 59 12.78 1.09 0.26
CA PHE A 59 12.41 1.81 -0.97
C PHE A 59 12.85 3.28 -0.89
N GLY A 60 13.10 3.89 -2.05
CA GLY A 60 13.60 5.26 -2.11
C GLY A 60 14.87 5.44 -1.26
N ALA A 61 14.87 6.46 -0.39
CA ALA A 61 15.93 6.70 0.59
C ALA A 61 15.54 6.28 2.02
N THR A 62 14.45 5.53 2.18
CA THR A 62 14.01 5.03 3.50
C THR A 62 14.93 3.91 3.99
N THR A 63 15.36 4.01 5.23
CA THR A 63 16.18 2.99 5.90
C THR A 63 15.50 1.62 5.82
N PRO A 64 16.22 0.55 5.42
CA PRO A 64 15.70 -0.81 5.44
C PRO A 64 15.25 -1.27 6.83
N ALA A 65 14.31 -2.22 6.87
CA ALA A 65 13.86 -2.89 8.09
C ALA A 65 14.03 -4.41 7.97
N PRO A 66 14.00 -5.15 9.08
CA PRO A 66 13.95 -6.61 9.06
C PRO A 66 12.78 -7.15 8.22
N PRO A 67 12.86 -8.38 7.67
CA PRO A 67 11.86 -8.93 6.76
C PRO A 67 10.59 -9.42 7.51
N SER A 68 9.88 -8.49 8.15
CA SER A 68 8.57 -8.74 8.74
C SER A 68 7.66 -7.54 8.58
N ILE A 69 6.38 -7.77 8.37
CA ILE A 69 5.38 -6.69 8.27
C ILE A 69 5.31 -5.90 9.58
N ASP A 70 5.49 -6.55 10.73
CA ASP A 70 5.56 -5.88 12.03
C ASP A 70 6.70 -4.84 12.09
N SER A 71 7.89 -5.20 11.58
CA SER A 71 9.02 -4.26 11.53
C SER A 71 8.76 -3.08 10.60
N TYR A 72 8.02 -3.30 9.51
CA TYR A 72 7.61 -2.22 8.61
C TYR A 72 6.56 -1.33 9.27
N ALA A 73 5.59 -1.93 10.00
CA ALA A 73 4.58 -1.21 10.76
C ALA A 73 5.22 -0.34 11.86
N ASP A 74 6.19 -0.87 12.60
CA ASP A 74 6.92 -0.11 13.62
C ASP A 74 7.69 1.08 13.00
N ARG A 75 8.24 0.93 11.78
CA ARG A 75 8.88 2.04 11.04
C ARG A 75 7.88 3.12 10.62
N VAL A 76 6.69 2.72 10.17
CA VAL A 76 5.62 3.67 9.84
C VAL A 76 5.15 4.39 11.10
N ALA A 77 4.99 3.69 12.22
CA ALA A 77 4.63 4.27 13.51
C ALA A 77 5.67 5.32 13.97
N ASP A 78 6.97 4.97 13.93
CA ASP A 78 8.06 5.92 14.21
C ASP A 78 7.99 7.18 13.34
N PHE A 79 7.64 7.01 12.06
CA PHE A 79 7.51 8.15 11.14
C PHE A 79 6.29 9.01 11.47
N VAL A 80 5.14 8.40 11.77
CA VAL A 80 3.90 9.12 12.16
C VAL A 80 4.16 10.03 13.36
N GLU A 81 4.90 9.56 14.37
CA GLU A 81 5.25 10.37 15.55
C GLU A 81 6.06 11.65 15.19
N THR A 82 6.78 11.66 14.05
CA THR A 82 7.55 12.82 13.61
C THR A 82 6.74 13.84 12.81
N LEU A 83 5.55 13.47 12.33
CA LEU A 83 4.75 14.32 11.44
C LEU A 83 4.08 15.50 12.14
N GLY A 84 3.96 15.44 13.48
CA GLY A 84 3.29 16.49 14.28
C GLY A 84 1.81 16.64 13.92
N VAL A 85 1.14 15.54 13.57
CA VAL A 85 -0.28 15.51 13.21
C VAL A 85 -1.14 15.06 14.39
N ASP A 86 -2.41 15.44 14.36
CA ASP A 86 -3.42 14.85 15.25
C ASP A 86 -3.71 13.42 14.77
N HIS A 87 -3.46 12.46 15.64
CA HIS A 87 -3.62 11.04 15.31
C HIS A 87 -5.09 10.66 15.11
N GLU A 88 -6.03 11.30 15.79
CA GLU A 88 -7.46 11.06 15.59
C GLU A 88 -7.94 11.52 14.20
N GLU A 89 -7.26 12.49 13.61
CA GLU A 89 -7.52 12.96 12.25
C GLU A 89 -6.74 12.19 11.17
N LEU A 90 -5.68 11.44 11.55
CA LEU A 90 -4.84 10.74 10.59
C LEU A 90 -5.59 9.59 9.91
N THR A 91 -5.67 9.65 8.60
CA THR A 91 -6.08 8.52 7.77
C THR A 91 -4.86 7.81 7.22
N LEU A 92 -4.72 6.52 7.51
CA LEU A 92 -3.70 5.66 6.93
C LEU A 92 -4.27 4.93 5.73
N ILE A 93 -3.67 5.11 4.55
CA ILE A 93 -4.11 4.53 3.27
C ILE A 93 -3.01 3.62 2.75
N GLY A 94 -3.27 2.33 2.62
CA GLY A 94 -2.29 1.38 2.10
C GLY A 94 -2.78 0.65 0.87
N ASN A 95 -1.87 0.35 -0.08
CA ASN A 95 -2.15 -0.55 -1.21
C ASN A 95 -1.18 -1.73 -1.20
N GLY A 96 -1.68 -2.95 -1.33
CA GLY A 96 -0.90 -4.18 -1.35
C GLY A 96 0.04 -4.30 -0.15
N LEU A 97 1.37 -4.34 -0.36
CA LEU A 97 2.35 -4.32 0.73
C LEU A 97 2.04 -3.22 1.75
N GLY A 98 1.76 -2.00 1.27
CA GLY A 98 1.39 -0.87 2.13
C GLY A 98 0.10 -1.10 2.91
N ALA A 99 -0.87 -1.85 2.37
CA ALA A 99 -2.09 -2.20 3.08
C ALA A 99 -1.84 -3.23 4.19
N PHE A 100 -0.97 -4.22 3.97
CA PHE A 100 -0.56 -5.14 5.04
C PHE A 100 0.24 -4.43 6.13
N VAL A 101 1.09 -3.46 5.76
CA VAL A 101 1.81 -2.62 6.73
C VAL A 101 0.83 -1.74 7.51
N ALA A 102 -0.14 -1.11 6.84
CA ALA A 102 -1.19 -0.30 7.48
C ALA A 102 -2.04 -1.15 8.44
N LEU A 103 -2.38 -2.38 8.06
CA LEU A 103 -3.05 -3.35 8.93
C LEU A 103 -2.21 -3.65 10.17
N GLY A 104 -0.89 -3.85 9.99
CA GLY A 104 0.05 -4.04 11.10
C GLY A 104 0.11 -2.83 12.05
N VAL A 105 0.12 -1.60 11.52
CA VAL A 105 0.02 -0.37 12.33
C VAL A 105 -1.29 -0.34 13.10
N ALA A 106 -2.42 -0.63 12.47
CA ALA A 106 -3.72 -0.65 13.11
C ALA A 106 -3.85 -1.70 14.23
N ILE A 107 -3.11 -2.80 14.16
CA ILE A 107 -3.08 -3.83 15.21
C ILE A 107 -2.15 -3.45 16.36
N ARG A 108 -0.98 -2.87 16.08
CA ARG A 108 0.11 -2.69 17.03
C ARG A 108 0.19 -1.28 17.62
N HIS A 109 -0.31 -0.27 16.90
CA HIS A 109 -0.19 1.15 17.19
C HIS A 109 -1.51 1.88 16.92
N GLN A 110 -2.62 1.36 17.43
CA GLN A 110 -3.98 1.84 17.16
C GLN A 110 -4.18 3.32 17.52
N GLU A 111 -3.49 3.78 18.55
CA GLU A 111 -3.52 5.17 19.04
C GLU A 111 -2.97 6.19 18.04
N LEU A 112 -2.25 5.74 17.01
CA LEU A 112 -1.63 6.62 16.01
C LEU A 112 -2.51 6.92 14.80
N ILE A 113 -3.68 6.27 14.68
CA ILE A 113 -4.53 6.40 13.49
C ILE A 113 -6.00 6.61 13.83
N GLY A 114 -6.65 7.56 13.17
CA GLY A 114 -8.09 7.80 13.30
C GLY A 114 -8.92 7.00 12.29
N ARG A 115 -8.38 6.70 11.10
CA ARG A 115 -9.06 5.93 10.04
C ARG A 115 -8.09 5.07 9.25
N LEU A 116 -8.62 3.99 8.67
CA LEU A 116 -7.85 3.02 7.89
C LEU A 116 -8.50 2.78 6.53
N VAL A 117 -7.71 2.85 5.45
CA VAL A 117 -8.11 2.44 4.10
C VAL A 117 -7.15 1.37 3.59
N LEU A 118 -7.66 0.18 3.35
CA LEU A 118 -6.89 -0.99 2.93
C LEU A 118 -7.27 -1.36 1.50
N VAL A 119 -6.35 -1.18 0.56
CA VAL A 119 -6.55 -1.48 -0.86
C VAL A 119 -5.79 -2.74 -1.25
N GLY A 120 -6.48 -3.79 -1.66
CA GLY A 120 -5.87 -5.07 -2.00
C GLY A 120 -5.16 -5.71 -0.79
N CYS A 121 -5.94 -6.11 0.21
CA CYS A 121 -5.44 -6.62 1.50
C CYS A 121 -6.20 -7.88 1.95
N GLY A 122 -5.61 -8.61 2.88
CA GLY A 122 -6.19 -9.77 3.54
C GLY A 122 -5.54 -10.01 4.91
N ARG A 123 -5.93 -11.09 5.60
CA ARG A 123 -5.39 -11.43 6.93
C ARG A 123 -4.09 -12.24 6.85
N SER A 124 -3.99 -13.10 5.85
CA SER A 124 -2.87 -14.01 5.62
C SER A 124 -2.82 -14.40 4.15
N PHE A 125 -1.77 -15.09 3.76
CA PHE A 125 -1.63 -15.63 2.41
C PHE A 125 -1.71 -17.16 2.41
N SER A 126 -2.31 -17.72 1.37
CA SER A 126 -2.25 -19.16 1.12
C SER A 126 -0.82 -19.62 0.86
N GLU A 127 -0.53 -20.90 1.07
CA GLU A 127 0.79 -21.47 0.79
C GLU A 127 1.20 -21.33 -0.69
N GLU A 128 0.22 -21.27 -1.61
CA GLU A 128 0.49 -21.00 -3.03
C GLU A 128 0.96 -19.56 -3.25
N ALA A 129 0.29 -18.58 -2.64
CA ALA A 129 0.70 -17.17 -2.70
C ALA A 129 2.06 -16.93 -2.04
N LYS A 130 2.36 -17.59 -0.91
CA LYS A 130 3.68 -17.55 -0.27
C LYS A 130 4.77 -18.10 -1.18
N ARG A 131 4.51 -19.21 -1.89
CA ARG A 131 5.43 -19.75 -2.91
C ARG A 131 5.63 -18.79 -4.07
N ALA A 132 4.60 -18.06 -4.48
CA ALA A 132 4.71 -17.06 -5.54
C ALA A 132 5.63 -15.90 -5.14
N PHE A 133 5.54 -15.39 -3.89
CA PHE A 133 6.46 -14.37 -3.38
C PHE A 133 7.90 -14.89 -3.32
N THR A 134 8.11 -16.11 -2.82
CA THR A 134 9.44 -16.74 -2.79
C THR A 134 10.01 -16.86 -4.21
N GLY A 135 9.22 -17.31 -5.18
CA GLY A 135 9.62 -17.42 -6.57
C GLY A 135 9.95 -16.07 -7.23
N MET A 136 9.21 -15.01 -6.90
CA MET A 136 9.55 -13.65 -7.36
C MET A 136 10.88 -13.16 -6.76
N ALA A 137 11.10 -13.37 -5.47
CA ALA A 137 12.34 -13.01 -4.80
C ALA A 137 13.55 -13.73 -5.42
N GLU A 138 13.41 -15.02 -5.74
CA GLU A 138 14.46 -15.79 -6.43
C GLU A 138 14.74 -15.28 -7.85
N LYS A 139 13.70 -14.99 -8.65
CA LYS A 139 13.86 -14.41 -9.98
C LYS A 139 14.58 -13.07 -9.93
N VAL A 140 14.26 -12.21 -8.96
CA VAL A 140 14.93 -10.92 -8.79
C VAL A 140 16.39 -11.09 -8.36
N ARG A 141 16.71 -12.03 -7.48
CA ARG A 141 18.11 -12.33 -7.11
C ARG A 141 18.96 -12.78 -8.28
N LEU A 142 18.37 -13.54 -9.22
CA LEU A 142 19.09 -14.10 -10.36
C LEU A 142 19.16 -13.15 -11.56
N GLY A 143 18.10 -12.40 -11.83
CA GLY A 143 17.94 -11.62 -13.06
C GLY A 143 17.60 -10.14 -12.86
N GLY A 144 17.66 -9.65 -11.59
CA GLY A 144 17.24 -8.28 -11.26
C GLY A 144 15.75 -8.06 -11.44
N MET A 145 15.32 -6.81 -11.26
CA MET A 145 13.90 -6.42 -11.36
C MET A 145 13.30 -6.72 -12.74
N GLU A 146 14.10 -6.70 -13.80
CA GLU A 146 13.63 -7.01 -15.17
C GLU A 146 12.96 -8.39 -15.28
N ALA A 147 13.41 -9.37 -14.49
CA ALA A 147 12.88 -10.74 -14.52
C ALA A 147 11.43 -10.86 -14.04
N VAL A 148 10.91 -9.85 -13.32
CA VAL A 148 9.55 -9.87 -12.76
C VAL A 148 8.62 -8.82 -13.39
N ILE A 149 9.11 -7.89 -14.21
CA ILE A 149 8.31 -6.84 -14.83
C ILE A 149 7.07 -7.38 -15.55
N PRO A 150 7.16 -8.39 -16.44
CA PRO A 150 5.98 -8.86 -17.17
C PRO A 150 4.85 -9.33 -16.25
N ILE A 151 5.17 -10.11 -15.21
CA ILE A 151 4.18 -10.59 -14.27
C ILE A 151 3.70 -9.48 -13.32
N ALA A 152 4.56 -8.52 -13.00
CA ALA A 152 4.20 -7.38 -12.16
C ALA A 152 3.15 -6.51 -12.84
N LEU A 153 3.28 -6.22 -14.13
CA LEU A 153 2.31 -5.44 -14.89
C LEU A 153 0.93 -6.08 -14.90
N LEU A 154 0.85 -7.40 -15.12
CA LEU A 154 -0.40 -8.17 -15.12
C LEU A 154 -1.03 -8.29 -13.72
N ARG A 155 -0.27 -8.08 -12.66
CA ARG A 155 -0.81 -8.01 -11.29
C ARG A 155 -1.35 -6.62 -10.96
N ILE A 156 -0.66 -5.56 -11.40
CA ILE A 156 -1.05 -4.17 -11.13
C ILE A 156 -2.30 -3.78 -11.93
N PHE A 157 -2.37 -4.20 -13.19
CA PHE A 157 -3.38 -3.80 -14.17
C PHE A 157 -4.03 -5.01 -14.83
N THR A 158 -5.24 -4.83 -15.35
CA THR A 158 -5.89 -5.83 -16.21
C THR A 158 -5.25 -5.88 -17.61
N GLU A 159 -5.29 -7.05 -18.28
CA GLU A 159 -4.81 -7.18 -19.67
C GLU A 159 -5.49 -6.19 -20.62
N PRO A 160 -6.84 -6.00 -20.60
CA PRO A 160 -7.47 -5.01 -21.45
C PRO A 160 -6.98 -3.58 -21.21
N TYR A 161 -6.71 -3.21 -19.95
CA TYR A 161 -6.15 -1.91 -19.63
C TYR A 161 -4.77 -1.73 -20.24
N LEU A 162 -3.86 -2.69 -20.06
CA LEU A 162 -2.51 -2.66 -20.62
C LEU A 162 -2.50 -2.59 -22.17
N ALA A 163 -3.45 -3.27 -22.82
CA ALA A 163 -3.58 -3.23 -24.27
C ALA A 163 -3.97 -1.83 -24.80
N HIS A 164 -4.73 -1.07 -24.03
CA HIS A 164 -5.18 0.28 -24.40
C HIS A 164 -4.28 1.41 -23.86
N HIS A 165 -3.42 1.11 -22.87
CA HIS A 165 -2.55 2.05 -22.16
C HIS A 165 -1.08 1.57 -22.13
N PRO A 166 -0.42 1.42 -23.29
CA PRO A 166 0.98 0.99 -23.34
C PRO A 166 1.94 1.95 -22.62
N GLU A 167 1.58 3.24 -22.53
CA GLU A 167 2.30 4.25 -21.76
C GLU A 167 2.33 3.95 -20.27
N ALA A 168 1.20 3.51 -19.69
CA ALA A 168 1.13 3.11 -18.28
C ALA A 168 2.00 1.90 -17.99
N ALA A 169 2.04 0.92 -18.92
CA ALA A 169 2.95 -0.23 -18.83
C ALA A 169 4.41 0.20 -18.87
N ALA A 170 4.77 1.10 -19.78
CA ALA A 170 6.15 1.61 -19.92
C ALA A 170 6.59 2.41 -18.69
N GLU A 171 5.74 3.27 -18.17
CA GLU A 171 5.99 4.03 -16.95
C GLU A 171 6.20 3.11 -15.76
N ARG A 172 5.31 2.14 -15.55
CA ARG A 172 5.41 1.21 -14.43
C ARG A 172 6.65 0.31 -14.53
N ALA A 173 6.98 -0.15 -15.74
CA ALA A 173 8.22 -0.87 -15.98
C ALA A 173 9.47 -0.03 -15.64
N ALA A 174 9.45 1.26 -15.97
CA ALA A 174 10.56 2.18 -15.63
C ALA A 174 10.73 2.34 -14.11
N VAL A 175 9.62 2.45 -13.37
CA VAL A 175 9.64 2.49 -11.89
C VAL A 175 10.20 1.19 -11.31
N LEU A 176 9.71 0.04 -11.77
CA LEU A 176 10.17 -1.26 -11.29
C LEU A 176 11.66 -1.50 -11.52
N ARG A 177 12.22 -1.03 -12.64
CA ARG A 177 13.67 -1.09 -12.90
C ARG A 177 14.51 -0.33 -11.89
N GLN A 178 13.95 0.72 -11.28
CA GLN A 178 14.63 1.54 -10.28
C GLN A 178 14.48 0.98 -8.85
N THR A 179 13.59 0.02 -8.64
CA THR A 179 13.38 -0.59 -7.32
C THR A 179 14.65 -1.32 -6.86
N ASN A 180 15.06 -1.06 -5.62
CA ASN A 180 16.18 -1.75 -5.00
C ASN A 180 15.86 -3.25 -4.87
N THR A 181 16.72 -4.10 -5.42
CA THR A 181 16.53 -5.57 -5.45
C THR A 181 16.50 -6.18 -4.05
N ASP A 182 17.33 -5.70 -3.12
CA ASP A 182 17.36 -6.22 -1.75
C ASP A 182 16.09 -5.82 -0.98
N ALA A 183 15.62 -4.59 -1.18
CA ALA A 183 14.34 -4.14 -0.62
C ALA A 183 13.17 -4.98 -1.12
N PHE A 184 13.10 -5.23 -2.43
CA PHE A 184 12.08 -6.09 -3.03
C PHE A 184 12.09 -7.50 -2.43
N VAL A 185 13.26 -8.10 -2.35
CA VAL A 185 13.45 -9.46 -1.78
C VAL A 185 13.04 -9.50 -0.31
N THR A 186 13.46 -8.50 0.47
CA THR A 186 13.11 -8.37 1.89
C THR A 186 11.60 -8.21 2.08
N ALA A 187 10.95 -7.41 1.25
CA ALA A 187 9.50 -7.24 1.28
C ALA A 187 8.73 -8.53 0.89
N CYS A 188 9.22 -9.29 -0.10
CA CYS A 188 8.66 -10.61 -0.41
C CYS A 188 8.75 -11.56 0.78
N GLN A 189 9.88 -11.57 1.50
CA GLN A 189 10.06 -12.37 2.72
C GLN A 189 9.10 -11.93 3.83
N ALA A 190 8.93 -10.63 4.03
CA ALA A 190 7.99 -10.07 5.01
C ALA A 190 6.55 -10.52 4.73
N LEU A 191 6.10 -10.44 3.46
CA LEU A 191 4.76 -10.90 3.04
C LEU A 191 4.59 -12.41 3.21
N THR A 192 5.64 -13.20 2.94
CA THR A 192 5.60 -14.67 3.12
C THR A 192 5.42 -15.07 4.58
N ALA A 193 5.99 -14.31 5.51
CA ALA A 193 5.95 -14.60 6.95
C ALA A 193 4.71 -14.01 7.67
N MET A 194 3.95 -13.14 6.98
CA MET A 194 2.84 -12.40 7.58
C MET A 194 1.66 -13.29 7.91
N ASP A 195 1.12 -13.10 9.13
CA ASP A 195 -0.13 -13.71 9.62
C ASP A 195 -0.80 -12.78 10.64
N TYR A 196 -1.98 -12.26 10.27
CA TYR A 196 -2.80 -11.37 11.10
C TYR A 196 -4.21 -11.94 11.35
N GLU A 197 -4.38 -13.26 11.25
CA GLU A 197 -5.68 -13.92 11.47
C GLU A 197 -6.28 -13.59 12.83
N SER A 198 -5.47 -13.55 13.88
CA SER A 198 -5.93 -13.24 15.24
C SER A 198 -5.95 -11.75 15.57
N GLY A 199 -5.13 -10.93 14.91
CA GLY A 199 -4.96 -9.51 15.25
C GLY A 199 -6.04 -8.60 14.64
N ALA A 200 -6.54 -8.90 13.44
CA ALA A 200 -7.46 -8.02 12.73
C ALA A 200 -8.78 -7.73 13.48
N SER A 201 -9.25 -8.64 14.32
CA SER A 201 -10.46 -8.45 15.14
C SER A 201 -10.30 -7.42 16.28
N THR A 202 -9.07 -7.00 16.59
CA THR A 202 -8.82 -6.00 17.66
C THR A 202 -8.83 -4.57 17.14
N ILE A 203 -8.93 -4.36 15.83
CA ILE A 203 -8.92 -3.03 15.21
C ILE A 203 -10.19 -2.27 15.59
N VAL A 204 -10.02 -1.06 16.13
CA VAL A 204 -11.11 -0.17 16.54
C VAL A 204 -11.28 1.01 15.58
N ALA A 205 -10.27 1.34 14.79
CA ALA A 205 -10.35 2.42 13.81
C ALA A 205 -11.39 2.09 12.73
N PRO A 206 -12.31 3.02 12.38
CA PRO A 206 -13.16 2.87 11.22
C PRO A 206 -12.34 2.48 10.00
N THR A 207 -12.72 1.39 9.33
CA THR A 207 -11.93 0.79 8.26
C THR A 207 -12.70 0.69 6.96
N MET A 208 -12.10 1.15 5.85
CA MET A 208 -12.58 0.92 4.48
C MET A 208 -11.68 -0.08 3.79
N ILE A 209 -12.23 -1.19 3.34
CA ILE A 209 -11.53 -2.22 2.57
C ILE A 209 -11.95 -2.07 1.12
N VAL A 210 -10.98 -1.96 0.21
CA VAL A 210 -11.19 -1.79 -1.22
C VAL A 210 -10.42 -2.85 -1.98
N VAL A 211 -11.03 -3.44 -2.98
CA VAL A 211 -10.37 -4.41 -3.86
C VAL A 211 -10.89 -4.28 -5.28
N GLY A 212 -10.03 -4.44 -6.27
CA GLY A 212 -10.48 -4.61 -7.66
C GLY A 212 -11.07 -6.00 -7.87
N GLU A 213 -12.16 -6.11 -8.63
CA GLU A 213 -12.79 -7.41 -8.96
C GLU A 213 -11.81 -8.37 -9.65
N GLU A 214 -10.88 -7.82 -10.45
CA GLU A 214 -9.87 -8.57 -11.21
C GLU A 214 -8.50 -8.64 -10.48
N ASP A 215 -8.45 -8.34 -9.18
CA ASP A 215 -7.21 -8.44 -8.41
C ASP A 215 -6.78 -9.90 -8.23
N GLN A 216 -5.70 -10.27 -8.92
CA GLN A 216 -5.12 -11.62 -8.85
C GLN A 216 -4.02 -11.74 -7.78
N ALA A 217 -3.55 -10.61 -7.22
CA ALA A 217 -2.52 -10.61 -6.18
C ALA A 217 -3.14 -10.80 -4.78
N THR A 218 -4.27 -10.14 -4.56
CA THR A 218 -5.09 -10.22 -3.35
C THR A 218 -6.56 -10.31 -3.77
N PRO A 219 -7.04 -11.50 -4.17
CA PRO A 219 -8.39 -11.68 -4.71
C PRO A 219 -9.49 -11.17 -3.76
N PRO A 220 -10.68 -10.78 -4.30
CA PRO A 220 -11.80 -10.27 -3.51
C PRO A 220 -12.16 -11.11 -2.28
N GLN A 221 -12.02 -12.43 -2.35
CA GLN A 221 -12.25 -13.31 -1.22
C GLN A 221 -11.39 -12.95 0.01
N MET A 222 -10.13 -12.53 -0.19
CA MET A 222 -9.27 -12.11 0.93
C MET A 222 -9.81 -10.85 1.62
N ALA A 223 -10.35 -9.90 0.83
CA ALA A 223 -10.97 -8.68 1.33
C ALA A 223 -12.30 -8.98 2.07
N GLU A 224 -13.11 -9.91 1.57
CA GLU A 224 -14.34 -10.37 2.20
C GLU A 224 -14.06 -11.03 3.57
N GLU A 225 -13.05 -11.90 3.66
CA GLU A 225 -12.61 -12.53 4.89
C GLU A 225 -12.08 -11.50 5.90
N LEU A 226 -11.34 -10.48 5.44
CA LEU A 226 -10.86 -9.40 6.28
C LEU A 226 -12.03 -8.54 6.79
N HIS A 227 -12.98 -8.19 5.92
CA HIS A 227 -14.20 -7.48 6.29
C HIS A 227 -15.02 -8.22 7.35
N ALA A 228 -15.17 -9.52 7.21
CA ALA A 228 -15.86 -10.34 8.21
C ALA A 228 -15.13 -10.38 9.57
N THR A 229 -13.86 -9.96 9.63
CA THR A 229 -13.04 -10.01 10.85
C THR A 229 -12.96 -8.66 11.56
N ILE A 230 -12.87 -7.53 10.83
CA ILE A 230 -12.76 -6.18 11.41
C ILE A 230 -14.17 -5.66 11.76
N PRO A 231 -14.47 -5.35 13.05
CA PRO A 231 -15.84 -5.05 13.51
C PRO A 231 -16.48 -3.83 12.84
N ASP A 232 -15.76 -2.71 12.72
CA ASP A 232 -16.24 -1.47 12.08
C ASP A 232 -15.57 -1.28 10.73
N SER A 233 -15.92 -2.15 9.78
CA SER A 233 -15.39 -2.06 8.43
C SER A 233 -16.48 -1.95 7.38
N LYS A 234 -16.11 -1.37 6.23
CA LYS A 234 -16.88 -1.34 5.00
C LYS A 234 -16.07 -2.01 3.91
N LEU A 235 -16.73 -2.71 3.00
CA LEU A 235 -16.10 -3.36 1.85
C LEU A 235 -16.62 -2.77 0.55
N ALA A 236 -15.70 -2.48 -0.38
CA ALA A 236 -16.03 -2.16 -1.76
C ALA A 236 -15.20 -3.01 -2.73
N ILE A 237 -15.88 -3.69 -3.64
CA ILE A 237 -15.28 -4.40 -4.77
C ILE A 237 -15.52 -3.54 -6.01
N ILE A 238 -14.45 -3.09 -6.69
CA ILE A 238 -14.57 -2.21 -7.84
C ILE A 238 -14.53 -3.06 -9.12
N PRO A 239 -15.66 -3.15 -9.87
CA PRO A 239 -15.72 -3.99 -11.05
C PRO A 239 -14.69 -3.63 -12.12
N GLY A 240 -14.06 -4.64 -12.75
CA GLY A 240 -13.12 -4.47 -13.86
C GLY A 240 -11.77 -3.84 -13.51
N LEU A 241 -11.47 -3.60 -12.23
CA LEU A 241 -10.16 -3.10 -11.80
C LEU A 241 -9.31 -4.21 -11.17
N ALA A 242 -7.98 -4.07 -11.28
CA ALA A 242 -7.00 -4.97 -10.72
C ALA A 242 -6.43 -4.44 -9.39
N HIS A 243 -5.16 -4.78 -9.06
CA HIS A 243 -4.54 -4.58 -7.75
C HIS A 243 -4.28 -3.11 -7.36
N ALA A 244 -4.13 -2.21 -8.33
CA ALA A 244 -3.89 -0.79 -8.07
C ALA A 244 -4.99 0.10 -8.67
N PRO A 245 -6.21 0.10 -8.12
CA PRO A 245 -7.33 0.85 -8.66
C PRO A 245 -7.05 2.36 -8.72
N GLN A 246 -6.28 2.92 -7.79
CA GLN A 246 -5.86 4.33 -7.78
C GLN A 246 -4.96 4.71 -8.96
N LEU A 247 -4.33 3.72 -9.63
CA LEU A 247 -3.56 3.92 -10.86
C LEU A 247 -4.37 3.61 -12.10
N GLN A 248 -5.22 2.57 -12.05
CA GLN A 248 -5.96 2.08 -13.21
C GLN A 248 -7.16 2.96 -13.56
N ASP A 249 -7.90 3.41 -12.55
CA ASP A 249 -9.05 4.32 -12.71
C ASP A 249 -9.15 5.25 -11.48
N PRO A 250 -8.32 6.31 -11.41
CA PRO A 250 -8.28 7.24 -10.29
C PRO A 250 -9.65 7.84 -9.93
N PRO A 251 -10.47 8.32 -10.90
CA PRO A 251 -11.79 8.88 -10.58
C PRO A 251 -12.69 7.87 -9.87
N ARG A 252 -12.77 6.65 -10.38
CA ARG A 252 -13.62 5.61 -9.81
C ARG A 252 -13.15 5.15 -8.44
N PHE A 253 -11.83 5.07 -8.21
CA PHE A 253 -11.28 4.81 -6.90
C PHE A 253 -11.69 5.90 -5.90
N LEU A 254 -11.59 7.17 -6.28
CA LEU A 254 -12.00 8.30 -5.44
C LEU A 254 -13.51 8.30 -5.14
N GLU A 255 -14.37 8.02 -6.13
CA GLU A 255 -15.83 7.88 -5.92
C GLU A 255 -16.16 6.88 -4.81
N VAL A 256 -15.35 5.81 -4.67
CA VAL A 256 -15.55 4.77 -3.68
C VAL A 256 -15.08 5.19 -2.28
N ILE A 257 -13.91 5.84 -2.17
CA ILE A 257 -13.30 6.08 -0.85
C ILE A 257 -13.69 7.44 -0.25
N MET A 258 -13.99 8.46 -1.06
CA MET A 258 -14.26 9.81 -0.56
C MET A 258 -15.45 9.89 0.39
N PRO A 259 -16.60 9.21 0.16
CA PRO A 259 -17.69 9.19 1.12
C PRO A 259 -17.29 8.66 2.52
N PHE A 260 -16.34 7.73 2.59
CA PHE A 260 -15.81 7.23 3.85
C PHE A 260 -14.87 8.26 4.51
N LEU A 261 -14.02 8.93 3.73
CA LEU A 261 -13.06 9.91 4.24
C LEU A 261 -13.73 11.20 4.74
N GLU A 262 -14.90 11.55 4.23
CA GLU A 262 -15.68 12.75 4.59
C GLU A 262 -16.67 12.50 5.75
N THR A 263 -16.91 11.26 6.13
CA THR A 263 -17.74 10.94 7.32
C THR A 263 -17.02 11.41 8.58
N ARG A 264 -17.73 12.20 9.42
CA ARG A 264 -17.21 12.68 10.72
C ARG A 264 -17.34 11.62 11.78
#